data_42214fb06402faf4b24b6da652c1adde
#
_entry.id   42214fb06402faf4b24b6da652c1adde
#
_cell.length_a   1.000
_cell.length_b   1.000
_cell.length_c   1.000
_cell.angle_alpha   90.00
_cell.angle_beta   90.00
_cell.angle_gamma   90.00
#
_symmetry.space_group_name_H-M   'P 1'
#
loop_
_entity.id
_entity.type
_entity.pdbx_description
1 polymer ?
#
loop_
_entity_poly.entity_id
_entity_poly.type
_entity_poly.pdbx_seq_one_letter_code
_entity_poly.pdbx_strand_id
1 'polypeptide(L)'
;AGEYKLLTQSFLYKFLNDKFLYQAKCLDEENTYEHLLTLSKDDYDWLLEDIGTSTAWLKPDQLIETLHRQQNEANFYESFENTLNQIAIDNNDIFSVYTDGDTSIRLFDERLITDTISDSSKRNEVAKAIINLLARVKFDENIFSQGFDFFSTLFEYMIKDYNKDGGGKYAEYYTPHSVAKIIADILVGNDQPSNVRIYDPSAGSGTLLMNLASRIGVDKATVYSQDISQKSSNLLRLNLILNGLQHSIHNIVQGNT
;
A
#
# COMPACT_ATOMS: atom_id res chain seq x y z
N ALA A 1 9.06 8.27 -14.76
CA ALA A 1 8.43 8.64 -13.47
C ALA A 1 6.96 8.19 -13.40
N GLY A 2 6.19 8.32 -14.49
CA GLY A 2 4.76 7.92 -14.49
C GLY A 2 4.54 6.42 -14.40
N GLU A 3 5.29 5.63 -15.15
CA GLU A 3 5.16 4.16 -15.15
C GLU A 3 5.36 3.54 -13.76
N TYR A 4 6.30 4.08 -12.99
CA TYR A 4 6.53 3.63 -11.63
C TYR A 4 5.34 3.90 -10.68
N LYS A 5 4.73 5.09 -10.80
CA LYS A 5 3.53 5.42 -10.03
C LYS A 5 2.39 4.46 -10.38
N LEU A 6 2.23 4.18 -11.67
CA LEU A 6 1.22 3.24 -12.17
C LEU A 6 1.43 1.85 -11.55
N LEU A 7 2.66 1.34 -11.57
CA LEU A 7 3.01 0.05 -11.00
C LEU A 7 2.74 0.00 -9.50
N THR A 8 3.29 0.96 -8.75
CA THR A 8 3.20 0.96 -7.27
C THR A 8 1.78 1.16 -6.77
N GLN A 9 1.00 2.03 -7.40
CA GLN A 9 -0.39 2.28 -6.99
C GLN A 9 -1.32 1.14 -7.41
N SER A 10 -1.13 0.53 -8.59
CA SER A 10 -1.85 -0.68 -8.97
C SER A 10 -1.54 -1.85 -8.04
N PHE A 11 -0.29 -2.03 -7.66
CA PHE A 11 0.11 -3.03 -6.68
C PHE A 11 -0.51 -2.77 -5.31
N LEU A 12 -0.49 -1.51 -4.85
CA LEU A 12 -1.14 -1.13 -3.59
C LEU A 12 -2.64 -1.43 -3.62
N TYR A 13 -3.33 -1.09 -4.71
CA TYR A 13 -4.75 -1.43 -4.87
C TYR A 13 -4.98 -2.94 -4.78
N LYS A 14 -4.14 -3.74 -5.45
CA LYS A 14 -4.20 -5.21 -5.35
C LYS A 14 -4.03 -5.69 -3.91
N PHE A 15 -3.01 -5.20 -3.23
CA PHE A 15 -2.76 -5.57 -1.84
C PHE A 15 -3.95 -5.23 -0.93
N LEU A 16 -4.49 -4.01 -1.03
CA LEU A 16 -5.62 -3.57 -0.22
C LEU A 16 -6.88 -4.39 -0.50
N ASN A 17 -7.17 -4.68 -1.77
CA ASN A 17 -8.29 -5.52 -2.17
C ASN A 17 -8.20 -6.92 -1.57
N ASP A 18 -7.06 -7.58 -1.74
CA ASP A 18 -6.91 -8.96 -1.29
C ASP A 18 -6.81 -9.04 0.25
N LYS A 19 -6.21 -8.03 0.89
CA LYS A 19 -6.17 -7.93 2.35
C LYS A 19 -7.56 -7.72 2.94
N PHE A 20 -8.38 -6.89 2.31
CA PHE A 20 -9.77 -6.68 2.70
C PHE A 20 -10.58 -7.99 2.62
N LEU A 21 -10.51 -8.68 1.47
CA LEU A 21 -11.20 -9.97 1.28
C LEU A 21 -10.71 -11.03 2.26
N TYR A 22 -9.42 -11.06 2.54
CA TYR A 22 -8.83 -11.94 3.54
C TYR A 22 -9.37 -11.64 4.95
N GLN A 23 -9.41 -10.37 5.37
CA GLN A 23 -9.93 -9.99 6.68
C GLN A 23 -11.43 -10.27 6.81
N ALA A 24 -12.21 -9.97 5.77
CA ALA A 24 -13.64 -10.30 5.74
C ALA A 24 -13.86 -11.82 5.94
N LYS A 25 -13.05 -12.65 5.27
CA LYS A 25 -13.11 -14.10 5.40
C LYS A 25 -12.63 -14.61 6.77
N CYS A 26 -11.69 -13.91 7.42
CA CYS A 26 -11.27 -14.25 8.78
C CYS A 26 -12.40 -14.01 9.82
N LEU A 27 -13.31 -13.07 9.57
CA LEU A 27 -14.48 -12.82 10.41
C LEU A 27 -15.56 -13.91 10.20
N ASP A 28 -15.82 -14.27 8.94
CA ASP A 28 -16.71 -15.35 8.56
C ASP A 28 -16.25 -15.96 7.22
N GLU A 29 -16.08 -17.28 7.16
CA GLU A 29 -15.67 -18.01 5.96
C GLU A 29 -16.64 -17.83 4.78
N GLU A 30 -17.90 -17.49 5.05
CA GLU A 30 -18.92 -17.20 4.03
C GLU A 30 -18.71 -15.84 3.35
N ASN A 31 -17.92 -14.94 3.90
CA ASN A 31 -17.60 -13.63 3.33
C ASN A 31 -16.73 -13.71 2.07
N THR A 32 -17.20 -14.44 1.08
CA THR A 32 -16.62 -14.49 -0.26
C THR A 32 -17.01 -13.24 -1.05
N TYR A 33 -16.31 -12.96 -2.16
CA TYR A 33 -16.66 -11.87 -3.06
C TYR A 33 -18.15 -11.90 -3.46
N GLU A 34 -18.64 -13.07 -3.86
CA GLU A 34 -20.05 -13.24 -4.27
C GLU A 34 -21.02 -12.94 -3.14
N HIS A 35 -20.71 -13.39 -1.91
CA HIS A 35 -21.54 -13.11 -0.74
C HIS A 35 -21.55 -11.61 -0.41
N LEU A 36 -20.42 -10.95 -0.45
CA LEU A 36 -20.31 -9.50 -0.19
C LEU A 36 -21.19 -8.66 -1.12
N LEU A 37 -21.40 -9.11 -2.38
CA LEU A 37 -22.31 -8.43 -3.31
C LEU A 37 -23.80 -8.59 -2.95
N THR A 38 -24.16 -9.52 -2.08
CA THR A 38 -25.55 -9.80 -1.68
C THR A 38 -25.93 -9.18 -0.35
N LEU A 39 -24.96 -8.69 0.41
CA LEU A 39 -25.21 -8.07 1.70
C LEU A 39 -26.06 -6.79 1.56
N SER A 40 -26.96 -6.59 2.51
CA SER A 40 -27.62 -5.30 2.65
C SER A 40 -26.59 -4.21 2.99
N LYS A 41 -26.97 -2.95 2.79
CA LYS A 41 -26.08 -1.84 3.16
C LYS A 41 -25.71 -1.88 4.65
N ASP A 42 -26.68 -2.14 5.52
CA ASP A 42 -26.46 -2.16 6.95
C ASP A 42 -25.54 -3.32 7.36
N ASP A 43 -25.73 -4.52 6.79
CA ASP A 43 -24.84 -5.67 7.05
C ASP A 43 -23.41 -5.42 6.54
N TYR A 44 -23.28 -4.72 5.42
CA TYR A 44 -21.98 -4.34 4.88
C TYR A 44 -21.27 -3.30 5.76
N ASP A 45 -22.01 -2.30 6.25
CA ASP A 45 -21.47 -1.29 7.17
C ASP A 45 -21.01 -1.95 8.48
N TRP A 46 -21.76 -2.92 9.03
CA TRP A 46 -21.33 -3.73 10.18
C TRP A 46 -20.05 -4.51 9.90
N LEU A 47 -19.93 -5.12 8.72
CA LEU A 47 -18.70 -5.81 8.32
C LEU A 47 -17.50 -4.87 8.30
N LEU A 48 -17.66 -3.65 7.78
CA LEU A 48 -16.59 -2.65 7.76
C LEU A 48 -16.16 -2.25 9.17
N GLU A 49 -17.11 -2.07 10.09
CA GLU A 49 -16.83 -1.78 11.50
C GLU A 49 -16.06 -2.93 12.17
N ASP A 50 -16.44 -4.18 11.93
CA ASP A 50 -15.76 -5.36 12.48
C ASP A 50 -14.35 -5.54 11.92
N ILE A 51 -14.10 -5.23 10.66
CA ILE A 51 -12.76 -5.18 10.04
C ILE A 51 -11.91 -4.09 10.69
N GLY A 52 -12.52 -2.97 11.08
CA GLY A 52 -11.86 -1.86 11.73
C GLY A 52 -10.78 -1.21 10.85
N THR A 53 -9.68 -0.81 11.45
CA THR A 53 -8.56 -0.12 10.78
C THR A 53 -7.41 -1.05 10.38
N SER A 54 -7.62 -2.36 10.41
CA SER A 54 -6.59 -3.35 10.07
C SER A 54 -6.27 -3.40 8.57
N THR A 55 -7.18 -2.91 7.74
CA THR A 55 -7.02 -2.75 6.29
C THR A 55 -7.85 -1.57 5.79
N ALA A 56 -7.76 -1.27 4.48
CA ALA A 56 -8.66 -0.30 3.85
C ALA A 56 -10.10 -0.82 3.83
N TRP A 57 -11.04 0.08 3.97
CA TRP A 57 -12.45 -0.17 3.73
C TRP A 57 -12.72 -0.09 2.22
N LEU A 58 -13.29 -1.14 1.66
CA LEU A 58 -13.64 -1.22 0.25
C LEU A 58 -15.13 -1.52 0.12
N LYS A 59 -15.81 -0.80 -0.78
CA LYS A 59 -17.19 -1.07 -1.16
C LYS A 59 -17.25 -2.16 -2.23
N PRO A 60 -18.38 -2.85 -2.42
CA PRO A 60 -18.49 -3.91 -3.42
C PRO A 60 -18.15 -3.49 -4.85
N ASP A 61 -18.48 -2.25 -5.23
CA ASP A 61 -18.17 -1.65 -6.54
C ASP A 61 -16.69 -1.25 -6.69
N GLN A 62 -15.94 -1.20 -5.60
CA GLN A 62 -14.51 -0.90 -5.58
C GLN A 62 -13.61 -2.14 -5.63
N LEU A 63 -14.20 -3.35 -5.59
CA LEU A 63 -13.44 -4.59 -5.63
C LEU A 63 -12.90 -4.87 -7.04
N ILE A 64 -11.69 -5.44 -7.11
CA ILE A 64 -11.00 -5.75 -8.39
C ILE A 64 -11.87 -6.64 -9.28
N GLU A 65 -12.53 -7.64 -8.71
CA GLU A 65 -13.40 -8.54 -9.48
C GLU A 65 -14.59 -7.78 -10.11
N THR A 66 -15.17 -6.81 -9.41
CA THR A 66 -16.24 -5.96 -9.93
C THR A 66 -15.75 -5.13 -11.11
N LEU A 67 -14.62 -4.43 -10.95
CA LEU A 67 -14.03 -3.66 -12.05
C LEU A 67 -13.61 -4.55 -13.23
N HIS A 68 -13.10 -5.74 -12.97
CA HIS A 68 -12.76 -6.70 -14.02
C HIS A 68 -13.98 -7.10 -14.85
N ARG A 69 -15.14 -7.29 -14.25
CA ARG A 69 -16.41 -7.56 -14.96
C ARG A 69 -16.87 -6.39 -15.81
N GLN A 70 -16.60 -5.16 -15.36
CA GLN A 70 -16.99 -3.91 -16.03
C GLN A 70 -15.96 -3.42 -17.06
N GLN A 71 -14.83 -4.08 -17.26
CA GLN A 71 -13.70 -3.61 -18.07
C GLN A 71 -14.03 -3.27 -19.53
N ASN A 72 -15.16 -3.78 -20.05
CA ASN A 72 -15.60 -3.52 -21.44
C ASN A 72 -16.53 -2.31 -21.59
N GLU A 73 -16.86 -1.63 -20.49
CA GLU A 73 -17.62 -0.40 -20.53
C GLU A 73 -16.85 0.72 -21.23
N ALA A 74 -17.60 1.69 -21.78
CA ALA A 74 -16.98 2.86 -22.39
C ALA A 74 -16.21 3.66 -21.32
N ASN A 75 -15.05 4.20 -21.69
CA ASN A 75 -14.21 5.01 -20.77
C ASN A 75 -13.82 4.29 -19.48
N PHE A 76 -13.58 2.99 -19.53
CA PHE A 76 -13.21 2.17 -18.37
C PHE A 76 -12.04 2.76 -17.56
N TYR A 77 -11.08 3.45 -18.21
CA TYR A 77 -9.99 4.11 -17.49
C TYR A 77 -10.47 5.17 -16.49
N GLU A 78 -11.55 5.89 -16.80
CA GLU A 78 -12.15 6.87 -15.89
C GLU A 78 -12.80 6.18 -14.69
N SER A 79 -13.50 5.07 -14.93
CA SER A 79 -14.08 4.25 -13.84
C SER A 79 -12.99 3.71 -12.92
N PHE A 80 -11.87 3.25 -13.49
CA PHE A 80 -10.70 2.79 -12.72
C PHE A 80 -10.09 3.91 -11.87
N GLU A 81 -9.84 5.10 -12.44
CA GLU A 81 -9.32 6.26 -11.71
C GLU A 81 -10.29 6.72 -10.60
N ASN A 82 -11.58 6.81 -10.90
CA ASN A 82 -12.62 7.20 -9.95
C ASN A 82 -12.70 6.21 -8.78
N THR A 83 -12.56 4.92 -9.04
CA THR A 83 -12.52 3.90 -7.97
C THR A 83 -11.33 4.10 -7.05
N LEU A 84 -10.11 4.28 -7.57
CA LEU A 84 -8.94 4.55 -6.75
C LEU A 84 -9.09 5.84 -5.93
N ASN A 85 -9.65 6.87 -6.56
CA ASN A 85 -9.94 8.14 -5.90
C ASN A 85 -10.93 7.98 -4.74
N GLN A 86 -12.01 7.23 -4.97
CA GLN A 86 -13.02 7.02 -3.94
C GLN A 86 -12.46 6.19 -2.78
N ILE A 87 -11.65 5.16 -3.05
CA ILE A 87 -10.92 4.41 -2.02
C ILE A 87 -10.03 5.34 -1.20
N ALA A 88 -9.30 6.26 -1.84
CA ALA A 88 -8.45 7.21 -1.15
C ALA A 88 -9.25 8.18 -0.25
N ILE A 89 -10.43 8.61 -0.69
CA ILE A 89 -11.33 9.48 0.08
C ILE A 89 -11.94 8.73 1.27
N ASP A 90 -12.48 7.55 1.04
CA ASP A 90 -13.15 6.74 2.06
C ASP A 90 -12.18 6.31 3.18
N ASN A 91 -10.88 6.25 2.89
CA ASN A 91 -9.82 5.82 3.82
C ASN A 91 -8.81 6.93 4.18
N ASN A 92 -9.17 8.20 3.95
CA ASN A 92 -8.24 9.32 4.15
C ASN A 92 -7.73 9.41 5.59
N ASP A 93 -8.58 9.14 6.56
CA ASP A 93 -8.22 9.23 7.99
C ASP A 93 -7.18 8.19 8.42
N ILE A 94 -7.07 7.08 7.68
CA ILE A 94 -6.13 5.99 8.02
C ILE A 94 -4.83 6.12 7.24
N PHE A 95 -4.90 6.49 5.95
CA PHE A 95 -3.78 6.35 5.03
C PHE A 95 -3.18 7.66 4.49
N SER A 96 -3.73 8.82 4.85
CA SER A 96 -3.15 10.10 4.41
C SER A 96 -1.86 10.43 5.15
N VAL A 97 -0.92 11.05 4.44
CA VAL A 97 0.32 11.62 5.01
C VAL A 97 0.19 13.12 5.03
N TYR A 98 0.52 13.74 6.15
CA TYR A 98 0.52 15.19 6.28
C TYR A 98 1.84 15.79 5.81
N THR A 99 1.76 16.96 5.17
CA THR A 99 2.93 17.77 4.82
C THR A 99 3.10 18.91 5.82
N ASP A 100 4.26 19.55 5.85
CA ASP A 100 4.55 20.72 6.70
C ASP A 100 3.57 21.90 6.49
N GLY A 101 2.72 21.89 5.47
CA GLY A 101 1.79 22.95 5.09
C GLY A 101 0.31 22.61 5.33
N ASP A 102 -0.04 21.76 6.29
CA ASP A 102 -1.42 21.30 6.59
C ASP A 102 -2.15 20.66 5.38
N THR A 103 -1.43 20.30 4.33
CA THR A 103 -2.00 19.54 3.22
C THR A 103 -1.77 18.04 3.40
N SER A 104 -2.76 17.24 3.04
CA SER A 104 -2.63 15.79 3.08
C SER A 104 -2.34 15.21 1.69
N ILE A 105 -1.42 14.25 1.63
CA ILE A 105 -1.14 13.48 0.42
C ILE A 105 -2.06 12.26 0.43
N ARG A 106 -2.98 12.21 -0.54
CA ARG A 106 -3.92 11.09 -0.70
C ARG A 106 -3.19 9.78 -1.00
N LEU A 107 -3.87 8.68 -0.75
CA LEU A 107 -3.34 7.32 -0.97
C LEU A 107 -3.06 7.04 -2.45
N PHE A 108 -3.94 7.49 -3.34
CA PHE A 108 -3.84 7.34 -4.78
C PHE A 108 -3.82 8.70 -5.48
N ASP A 109 -3.11 8.78 -6.60
CA ASP A 109 -3.12 9.94 -7.49
C ASP A 109 -4.49 10.03 -8.19
N GLU A 110 -5.08 11.21 -8.23
CA GLU A 110 -6.43 11.44 -8.76
C GLU A 110 -6.57 11.06 -10.25
N ARG A 111 -5.52 11.27 -11.01
CA ARG A 111 -5.50 11.06 -12.46
C ARG A 111 -4.36 10.14 -12.88
N LEU A 112 -4.26 8.98 -12.23
CA LEU A 112 -3.13 8.05 -12.37
C LEU A 112 -2.86 7.63 -13.82
N ILE A 113 -3.89 7.17 -14.53
CA ILE A 113 -3.80 6.76 -15.95
C ILE A 113 -3.64 7.99 -16.85
N THR A 114 -4.47 9.00 -16.62
CA THR A 114 -4.53 10.22 -17.45
C THR A 114 -3.21 10.96 -17.45
N ASP A 115 -2.54 11.09 -16.30
CA ASP A 115 -1.27 11.82 -16.19
C ASP A 115 -0.06 10.95 -16.58
N THR A 116 -0.21 9.62 -16.57
CA THR A 116 0.86 8.70 -17.01
C THR A 116 0.81 8.42 -18.50
N ILE A 117 -0.40 8.26 -19.06
CA ILE A 117 -0.60 7.89 -20.47
C ILE A 117 -1.06 9.12 -21.26
N SER A 118 -0.12 9.74 -21.95
CA SER A 118 -0.37 10.97 -22.74
C SER A 118 -1.32 10.73 -23.91
N ASP A 119 -1.21 9.56 -24.56
CA ASP A 119 -2.08 9.18 -25.68
C ASP A 119 -3.45 8.70 -25.14
N SER A 120 -4.46 9.55 -25.28
CA SER A 120 -5.81 9.26 -24.78
C SER A 120 -6.43 7.99 -25.39
N SER A 121 -6.06 7.63 -26.63
CA SER A 121 -6.57 6.44 -27.29
C SER A 121 -6.11 5.13 -26.64
N LYS A 122 -5.00 5.16 -25.89
CA LYS A 122 -4.40 3.99 -25.22
C LYS A 122 -4.85 3.84 -23.76
N ARG A 123 -5.47 4.83 -23.16
CA ARG A 123 -5.83 4.82 -21.72
C ARG A 123 -6.71 3.64 -21.35
N ASN A 124 -7.74 3.37 -22.15
CA ASN A 124 -8.62 2.21 -21.92
C ASN A 124 -7.88 0.87 -22.04
N GLU A 125 -6.99 0.74 -23.02
CA GLU A 125 -6.19 -0.47 -23.23
C GLU A 125 -5.29 -0.73 -22.02
N VAL A 126 -4.60 0.31 -21.53
CA VAL A 126 -3.73 0.22 -20.35
C VAL A 126 -4.53 -0.11 -19.10
N ALA A 127 -5.65 0.56 -18.84
CA ALA A 127 -6.51 0.27 -17.70
C ALA A 127 -7.02 -1.19 -17.71
N LYS A 128 -7.45 -1.68 -18.89
CA LYS A 128 -7.86 -3.08 -19.08
C LYS A 128 -6.70 -4.06 -18.85
N ALA A 129 -5.51 -3.76 -19.33
CA ALA A 129 -4.34 -4.60 -19.13
C ALA A 129 -4.00 -4.70 -17.64
N ILE A 130 -4.06 -3.58 -16.89
CA ILE A 130 -3.84 -3.55 -15.45
C ILE A 130 -4.89 -4.40 -14.74
N ILE A 131 -6.19 -4.14 -14.91
CA ILE A 131 -7.21 -4.86 -14.17
C ILE A 131 -7.20 -6.37 -14.46
N ASN A 132 -6.93 -6.77 -15.71
CA ASN A 132 -6.75 -8.18 -16.08
C ASN A 132 -5.55 -8.82 -15.37
N LEU A 133 -4.45 -8.09 -15.20
CA LEU A 133 -3.28 -8.58 -14.47
C LEU A 133 -3.61 -8.72 -12.98
N LEU A 134 -4.25 -7.71 -12.38
CA LEU A 134 -4.61 -7.72 -10.96
C LEU A 134 -5.61 -8.84 -10.64
N ALA A 135 -6.57 -9.12 -11.52
CA ALA A 135 -7.55 -10.19 -11.33
C ALA A 135 -6.93 -11.61 -11.39
N ARG A 136 -5.82 -11.78 -12.13
CA ARG A 136 -5.13 -13.09 -12.25
C ARG A 136 -4.28 -13.46 -11.04
N VAL A 137 -3.73 -12.46 -10.35
CA VAL A 137 -2.89 -12.66 -9.17
C VAL A 137 -3.79 -12.69 -7.94
N LYS A 138 -3.54 -13.60 -7.00
CA LYS A 138 -4.23 -13.64 -5.71
C LYS A 138 -3.20 -13.68 -4.59
N PHE A 139 -3.35 -12.78 -3.64
CA PHE A 139 -2.66 -12.87 -2.36
C PHE A 139 -3.59 -13.60 -1.39
N ASP A 140 -3.26 -14.85 -1.13
CA ASP A 140 -4.04 -15.73 -0.27
C ASP A 140 -3.50 -15.75 1.18
N GLU A 141 -4.10 -16.58 2.02
CA GLU A 141 -3.70 -16.80 3.40
C GLU A 141 -2.22 -17.17 3.54
N ASN A 142 -1.68 -17.99 2.61
CA ASN A 142 -0.28 -18.39 2.67
C ASN A 142 0.66 -17.20 2.47
N ILE A 143 0.30 -16.25 1.59
CA ILE A 143 1.07 -15.03 1.35
C ILE A 143 0.97 -14.11 2.56
N PHE A 144 -0.23 -13.88 3.10
CA PHE A 144 -0.39 -13.04 4.28
C PHE A 144 0.24 -13.63 5.54
N SER A 145 0.30 -14.95 5.68
CA SER A 145 0.99 -15.63 6.78
C SER A 145 2.51 -15.54 6.72
N GLN A 146 3.10 -15.42 5.52
CA GLN A 146 4.54 -15.17 5.34
C GLN A 146 4.92 -13.74 5.76
N GLY A 147 3.97 -12.81 5.73
CA GLY A 147 4.07 -11.47 6.27
C GLY A 147 5.26 -10.68 5.75
N PHE A 148 6.09 -10.22 6.67
CA PHE A 148 7.20 -9.30 6.42
C PHE A 148 8.19 -9.78 5.35
N ASP A 149 8.63 -11.03 5.39
CA ASP A 149 9.68 -11.52 4.48
C ASP A 149 9.23 -11.49 3.02
N PHE A 150 7.98 -11.85 2.74
CA PHE A 150 7.42 -11.82 1.38
C PHE A 150 7.27 -10.39 0.85
N PHE A 151 6.58 -9.54 1.60
CA PHE A 151 6.28 -8.17 1.15
C PHE A 151 7.52 -7.28 1.11
N SER A 152 8.47 -7.47 2.01
CA SER A 152 9.76 -6.77 1.99
C SER A 152 10.58 -7.15 0.77
N THR A 153 10.63 -8.44 0.40
CA THR A 153 11.32 -8.91 -0.80
C THR A 153 10.68 -8.34 -2.06
N LEU A 154 9.37 -8.34 -2.14
CA LEU A 154 8.63 -7.81 -3.27
C LEU A 154 8.82 -6.29 -3.41
N PHE A 155 8.79 -5.57 -2.30
CA PHE A 155 9.04 -4.14 -2.25
C PHE A 155 10.48 -3.81 -2.70
N GLU A 156 11.47 -4.57 -2.23
CA GLU A 156 12.86 -4.44 -2.67
C GLU A 156 13.01 -4.63 -4.18
N TYR A 157 12.35 -5.63 -4.73
CA TYR A 157 12.36 -5.92 -6.16
C TYR A 157 11.79 -4.74 -6.97
N MET A 158 10.66 -4.21 -6.56
CA MET A 158 10.03 -3.04 -7.21
C MET A 158 10.96 -1.82 -7.20
N ILE A 159 11.62 -1.52 -6.08
CA ILE A 159 12.55 -0.38 -5.98
C ILE A 159 13.80 -0.60 -6.84
N LYS A 160 14.32 -1.82 -6.86
CA LYS A 160 15.54 -2.15 -7.62
C LYS A 160 15.36 -2.00 -9.13
N ASP A 161 14.23 -2.45 -9.66
CA ASP A 161 13.92 -2.28 -11.08
C ASP A 161 13.69 -0.82 -11.44
N TYR A 162 13.01 -0.07 -10.58
CA TYR A 162 12.85 1.36 -10.76
C TYR A 162 14.17 2.14 -10.84
N ASN A 163 15.15 1.79 -10.01
CA ASN A 163 16.47 2.44 -10.00
C ASN A 163 17.29 2.13 -11.24
N LYS A 164 17.07 0.98 -11.90
CA LYS A 164 17.76 0.63 -13.16
C LYS A 164 17.29 1.49 -14.33
N ASP A 165 15.98 1.75 -14.43
CA ASP A 165 15.38 2.51 -15.52
C ASP A 165 15.58 4.02 -15.39
N GLY A 166 15.89 4.52 -14.20
CA GLY A 166 16.10 5.94 -13.90
C GLY A 166 17.44 6.54 -14.34
N GLY A 167 18.30 5.81 -15.06
CA GLY A 167 19.52 6.33 -15.68
C GLY A 167 20.59 6.84 -14.71
N GLY A 168 20.70 6.31 -13.53
CA GLY A 168 21.81 6.55 -12.59
C GLY A 168 21.88 7.93 -11.94
N LYS A 169 21.01 8.89 -12.33
CA LYS A 169 21.01 10.25 -11.76
C LYS A 169 20.22 10.39 -10.44
N TYR A 170 19.43 9.38 -10.09
CA TYR A 170 18.62 9.35 -8.88
C TYR A 170 18.72 7.96 -8.22
N ALA A 171 19.92 7.40 -8.11
CA ALA A 171 20.17 6.28 -7.22
C ALA A 171 19.89 6.78 -5.78
N GLU A 172 18.63 6.81 -5.38
CA GLU A 172 18.29 6.89 -3.98
C GLU A 172 18.94 5.66 -3.34
N TYR A 173 19.85 5.90 -2.42
CA TYR A 173 20.60 4.85 -1.75
C TYR A 173 19.62 3.97 -0.99
N TYR A 174 19.35 2.82 -1.55
CA TYR A 174 18.52 1.81 -0.91
C TYR A 174 19.41 1.02 0.04
N THR A 175 19.00 0.93 1.29
CA THR A 175 19.69 0.08 2.27
C THR A 175 19.35 -1.38 1.98
N PRO A 176 20.32 -2.25 1.66
CA PRO A 176 20.05 -3.66 1.44
C PRO A 176 19.36 -4.30 2.65
N HIS A 177 18.33 -5.11 2.40
CA HIS A 177 17.55 -5.78 3.46
C HIS A 177 18.45 -6.58 4.43
N SER A 178 19.49 -7.28 3.91
CA SER A 178 20.44 -8.03 4.73
C SER A 178 21.21 -7.14 5.72
N VAL A 179 21.59 -5.94 5.30
CA VAL A 179 22.28 -4.97 6.18
C VAL A 179 21.30 -4.44 7.24
N ALA A 180 20.09 -4.07 6.83
CA ALA A 180 19.06 -3.59 7.75
C ALA A 180 18.68 -4.65 8.80
N LYS A 181 18.62 -5.93 8.41
CA LYS A 181 18.38 -7.05 9.32
C LYS A 181 19.48 -7.21 10.35
N ILE A 182 20.75 -7.16 9.93
CA ILE A 182 21.90 -7.22 10.85
C ILE A 182 21.85 -6.08 11.87
N ILE A 183 21.57 -4.85 11.42
CA ILE A 183 21.44 -3.68 12.29
C ILE A 183 20.30 -3.89 13.30
N ALA A 184 19.15 -4.37 12.83
CA ALA A 184 18.00 -4.65 13.70
C ALA A 184 18.34 -5.72 14.77
N ASP A 185 19.03 -6.80 14.38
CA ASP A 185 19.45 -7.85 15.30
C ASP A 185 20.47 -7.33 16.33
N ILE A 186 21.40 -6.45 15.95
CA ILE A 186 22.35 -5.83 16.88
C ILE A 186 21.63 -4.92 17.88
N LEU A 187 20.71 -4.08 17.39
CA LEU A 187 20.01 -3.10 18.23
C LEU A 187 19.05 -3.74 19.24
N VAL A 188 18.35 -4.79 18.84
CA VAL A 188 17.39 -5.48 19.69
C VAL A 188 18.06 -6.56 20.55
N GLY A 189 19.09 -7.22 20.04
CA GLY A 189 19.80 -8.29 20.73
C GLY A 189 18.86 -9.43 21.13
N ASN A 190 18.98 -9.87 22.40
CA ASN A 190 18.13 -10.90 23.00
C ASN A 190 16.94 -10.33 23.76
N ASP A 191 16.77 -9.01 23.76
CA ASP A 191 15.67 -8.36 24.47
C ASP A 191 14.34 -8.62 23.77
N GLN A 192 13.26 -8.56 24.54
CA GLN A 192 11.89 -8.60 24.04
C GLN A 192 11.18 -7.28 24.41
N PRO A 193 11.58 -6.17 23.80
CA PRO A 193 11.00 -4.88 24.13
C PRO A 193 9.54 -4.80 23.68
N SER A 194 8.75 -3.97 24.38
CA SER A 194 7.37 -3.67 24.04
C SER A 194 7.13 -2.17 24.09
N ASN A 195 6.15 -1.68 23.33
CA ASN A 195 5.82 -0.25 23.23
C ASN A 195 7.02 0.63 22.81
N VAL A 196 7.76 0.15 21.82
CA VAL A 196 8.97 0.82 21.34
C VAL A 196 8.61 1.88 20.31
N ARG A 197 9.23 3.05 20.43
CA ARG A 197 9.20 4.10 19.42
C ARG A 197 10.50 4.06 18.62
N ILE A 198 10.37 3.96 17.29
CA ILE A 198 11.50 3.90 16.37
C ILE A 198 11.45 5.18 15.54
N TYR A 199 12.54 5.93 15.48
CA TYR A 199 12.63 7.15 14.69
C TYR A 199 13.83 7.13 13.75
N ASP A 200 13.58 7.47 12.49
CA ASP A 200 14.62 7.68 11.48
C ASP A 200 14.44 9.09 10.85
N PRO A 201 15.41 9.99 11.04
CA PRO A 201 15.36 11.35 10.51
C PRO A 201 15.67 11.44 9.00
N SER A 202 16.05 10.34 8.35
CA SER A 202 16.38 10.24 6.92
C SER A 202 15.88 8.91 6.36
N ALA A 203 14.59 8.64 6.58
CA ALA A 203 14.01 7.30 6.48
C ALA A 203 14.07 6.68 5.07
N GLY A 204 14.17 7.48 4.00
CA GLY A 204 14.12 6.98 2.63
C GLY A 204 12.86 6.14 2.38
N SER A 205 13.03 4.94 1.87
CA SER A 205 11.94 3.97 1.70
C SER A 205 11.53 3.21 2.98
N GLY A 206 12.23 3.45 4.10
CA GLY A 206 11.93 2.86 5.40
C GLY A 206 12.44 1.44 5.60
N THR A 207 13.36 0.94 4.78
CA THR A 207 13.85 -0.44 4.89
C THR A 207 14.44 -0.73 6.29
N LEU A 208 15.20 0.21 6.86
CA LEU A 208 15.76 0.05 8.20
C LEU A 208 14.69 0.01 9.28
N LEU A 209 13.73 0.93 9.20
CA LEU A 209 12.59 1.00 10.12
C LEU A 209 11.75 -0.28 10.10
N MET A 210 11.46 -0.81 8.89
CA MET A 210 10.66 -2.03 8.74
C MET A 210 11.35 -3.26 9.32
N ASN A 211 12.66 -3.43 9.10
CA ASN A 211 13.43 -4.52 9.66
C ASN A 211 13.46 -4.47 11.19
N LEU A 212 13.61 -3.27 11.76
CA LEU A 212 13.61 -3.08 13.20
C LEU A 212 12.22 -3.34 13.80
N ALA A 213 11.16 -2.81 13.20
CA ALA A 213 9.79 -3.05 13.64
C ALA A 213 9.40 -4.53 13.55
N SER A 214 9.80 -5.22 12.48
CA SER A 214 9.58 -6.67 12.34
C SER A 214 10.33 -7.48 13.42
N ARG A 215 11.57 -7.09 13.73
CA ARG A 215 12.39 -7.77 14.75
C ARG A 215 11.85 -7.60 16.16
N ILE A 216 11.22 -6.45 16.46
CA ILE A 216 10.56 -6.16 17.74
C ILE A 216 9.18 -6.83 17.81
N GLY A 217 8.45 -6.85 16.71
CA GLY A 217 7.05 -7.18 16.56
C GLY A 217 6.26 -5.93 16.16
N VAL A 218 5.53 -6.01 15.04
CA VAL A 218 4.82 -4.87 14.46
C VAL A 218 3.73 -4.29 15.37
N ASP A 219 3.16 -5.12 16.21
CA ASP A 219 2.19 -4.77 17.25
C ASP A 219 2.82 -4.08 18.48
N LYS A 220 4.14 -4.17 18.63
CA LYS A 220 4.91 -3.62 19.76
C LYS A 220 5.73 -2.39 19.38
N ALA A 221 5.72 -1.99 18.12
CA ALA A 221 6.52 -0.90 17.58
C ALA A 221 5.64 0.20 16.99
N THR A 222 6.00 1.45 17.26
CA THR A 222 5.46 2.64 16.57
C THR A 222 6.59 3.32 15.82
N VAL A 223 6.40 3.53 14.53
CA VAL A 223 7.41 4.13 13.66
C VAL A 223 7.15 5.63 13.51
N TYR A 224 8.22 6.40 13.61
CA TYR A 224 8.29 7.84 13.32
C TYR A 224 9.35 8.05 12.24
N SER A 225 9.11 8.91 11.29
CA SER A 225 10.04 9.13 10.20
C SER A 225 10.01 10.57 9.69
N GLN A 226 11.14 11.00 9.17
CA GLN A 226 11.27 12.24 8.44
C GLN A 226 12.09 12.03 7.18
N ASP A 227 11.71 12.68 6.09
CA ASP A 227 12.48 12.71 4.85
C ASP A 227 12.07 13.94 4.03
N ILE A 228 13.02 14.58 3.36
CA ILE A 228 12.75 15.75 2.52
C ILE A 228 12.01 15.38 1.23
N SER A 229 12.16 14.14 0.77
CA SER A 229 11.63 13.66 -0.49
C SER A 229 10.18 13.16 -0.34
N GLN A 230 9.25 13.79 -1.03
CA GLN A 230 7.87 13.29 -1.13
C GLN A 230 7.81 11.86 -1.68
N LYS A 231 8.72 11.53 -2.60
CA LYS A 231 8.80 10.17 -3.16
C LYS A 231 9.19 9.15 -2.09
N SER A 232 10.17 9.47 -1.25
CA SER A 232 10.57 8.64 -0.11
C SER A 232 9.39 8.44 0.85
N SER A 233 8.68 9.50 1.21
CA SER A 233 7.50 9.44 2.07
C SER A 233 6.39 8.55 1.49
N ASN A 234 6.15 8.60 0.17
CA ASN A 234 5.18 7.72 -0.49
C ASN A 234 5.62 6.25 -0.49
N LEU A 235 6.91 5.99 -0.69
CA LEU A 235 7.47 4.63 -0.62
C LEU A 235 7.43 4.08 0.80
N LEU A 236 7.76 4.90 1.78
CA LEU A 236 7.67 4.53 3.19
C LEU A 236 6.22 4.21 3.58
N ARG A 237 5.24 5.04 3.17
CA ARG A 237 3.82 4.76 3.40
C ARG A 237 3.40 3.41 2.82
N LEU A 238 3.77 3.13 1.56
CA LEU A 238 3.53 1.83 0.94
C LEU A 238 4.15 0.70 1.78
N ASN A 239 5.39 0.86 2.21
CA ASN A 239 6.11 -0.13 3.00
C ASN A 239 5.44 -0.38 4.37
N LEU A 240 4.97 0.68 5.06
CA LEU A 240 4.20 0.56 6.30
C LEU A 240 2.89 -0.22 6.10
N ILE A 241 2.16 0.07 5.02
CA ILE A 241 0.89 -0.62 4.70
C ILE A 241 1.15 -2.11 4.46
N LEU A 242 2.13 -2.44 3.63
CA LEU A 242 2.46 -3.82 3.28
C LEU A 242 2.88 -4.66 4.49
N ASN A 243 3.46 -4.02 5.51
CA ASN A 243 4.00 -4.69 6.69
C ASN A 243 3.12 -4.54 7.95
N GLY A 244 1.87 -4.09 7.81
CA GLY A 244 0.93 -4.03 8.94
C GLY A 244 1.18 -2.92 9.96
N LEU A 245 1.92 -1.87 9.56
CA LEU A 245 2.27 -0.71 10.38
C LEU A 245 1.47 0.55 10.01
N GLN A 246 0.28 0.39 9.44
CA GLN A 246 -0.57 1.51 9.01
C GLN A 246 -0.88 2.51 10.14
N HIS A 247 -0.90 2.07 11.40
CA HIS A 247 -1.06 2.94 12.58
C HIS A 247 0.07 3.97 12.73
N SER A 248 1.20 3.78 12.05
CA SER A 248 2.35 4.67 12.07
C SER A 248 2.36 5.67 10.91
N ILE A 249 1.41 5.62 9.98
CA ILE A 249 1.40 6.49 8.79
C ILE A 249 1.33 7.97 9.16
N HIS A 250 0.55 8.32 10.19
CA HIS A 250 0.43 9.70 10.66
C HIS A 250 1.73 10.27 11.26
N ASN A 251 2.72 9.43 11.52
CA ASN A 251 4.03 9.83 12.03
C ASN A 251 5.07 10.02 10.92
N ILE A 252 4.65 9.94 9.66
CA ILE A 252 5.49 10.28 8.50
C ILE A 252 5.47 11.79 8.32
N VAL A 253 6.63 12.43 8.40
CA VAL A 253 6.80 13.86 8.16
C VAL A 253 7.62 14.05 6.90
N GLN A 254 7.07 14.77 5.92
CA GLN A 254 7.84 15.24 4.78
C GLN A 254 8.42 16.60 5.13
N GLY A 255 9.72 16.69 5.32
CA GLY A 255 10.37 17.94 5.69
C GLY A 255 11.89 17.75 5.83
N ASN A 256 12.58 18.90 5.96
CA ASN A 256 14.01 18.92 6.23
C ASN A 256 14.27 18.68 7.73
N THR A 257 15.26 17.86 8.03
CA THR A 257 15.70 17.53 9.40
C THR A 257 16.51 18.64 10.02
#